data_cb1fccbc5edc864c94f86fd94f3dba01
#
_entry.id   cb1fccbc5edc864c94f86fd94f3dba01
#
_cell.length_a   1.000
_cell.length_b   1.000
_cell.length_c   1.000
_cell.angle_alpha   90.00
_cell.angle_beta   90.00
_cell.angle_gamma   90.00
#
_symmetry.space_group_name_H-M   'P 1'
#
loop_
_entity.id
_entity.type
_entity.pdbx_description
1 polymer ?
#
loop_
_entity_poly.entity_id
_entity_poly.type
_entity_poly.pdbx_seq_one_letter_code
_entity_poly.pdbx_strand_id
1 'polypeptide(L)'
;MSATKKIFFASDFHLGMPNKDVSLEREKKIIDWLNHCTPQAEAIYLVGDIFDFWFEYQRSVPKGFVRFLGTLANITDQGIPIYLFPGNHDLWVSDYLVKECGVTLIREAHEFMVEGKRFYVHHGDGLGPGDFSYKILKKIFSARSARFLFQWIHPNLGIALAHKLSKKSRLAQNPKKDHYLGNQKEHLAQFVTQHLASVSPPGHKPDFYIFGHRHLVLDVQLDTARYLNLGEWLYGSQYAVFDGESLQLLQWPSQQPAKSQNQQSTINR
;
A
#
# COMPACT_ATOMS: atom_id res chain seq x y z
N MET A 1 -16.13 2.58 -29.51
CA MET A 1 -14.75 2.39 -29.06
C MET A 1 -14.84 1.88 -27.63
N SER A 2 -14.29 0.72 -27.32
CA SER A 2 -14.21 0.24 -25.92
C SER A 2 -13.34 1.24 -25.16
N ALA A 3 -13.84 1.76 -24.03
CA ALA A 3 -13.03 2.64 -23.19
C ALA A 3 -11.78 1.88 -22.74
N THR A 4 -10.62 2.51 -22.86
CA THR A 4 -9.35 1.94 -22.39
C THR A 4 -9.51 1.60 -20.92
N LYS A 5 -9.29 0.35 -20.56
CA LYS A 5 -9.34 -0.08 -19.16
C LYS A 5 -8.14 0.50 -18.40
N LYS A 6 -8.32 0.77 -17.13
CA LYS A 6 -7.37 1.47 -16.26
C LYS A 6 -6.84 0.58 -15.17
N ILE A 7 -5.62 0.86 -14.72
CA ILE A 7 -5.03 0.21 -13.54
C ILE A 7 -5.04 1.20 -12.38
N PHE A 8 -5.58 0.77 -11.25
CA PHE A 8 -5.71 1.59 -10.05
C PHE A 8 -4.78 1.11 -8.94
N PHE A 9 -4.20 2.06 -8.18
CA PHE A 9 -3.30 1.78 -7.09
C PHE A 9 -3.69 2.61 -5.87
N ALA A 10 -3.83 1.97 -4.71
CA ALA A 10 -4.02 2.65 -3.43
C ALA A 10 -3.32 1.87 -2.31
N SER A 11 -3.00 2.52 -1.20
CA SER A 11 -2.33 1.93 -0.04
C SER A 11 -2.75 2.57 1.27
N ASP A 12 -2.28 2.02 2.38
CA ASP A 12 -2.32 2.63 3.69
C ASP A 12 -3.75 3.02 4.13
N PHE A 13 -4.67 2.06 4.00
CA PHE A 13 -6.05 2.22 4.44
C PHE A 13 -6.18 2.16 5.96
N HIS A 14 -5.36 1.38 6.64
CA HIS A 14 -5.34 1.18 8.09
C HIS A 14 -6.74 0.95 8.68
N LEU A 15 -7.50 0.06 8.08
CA LEU A 15 -8.80 -0.33 8.58
C LEU A 15 -8.68 -0.93 9.99
N GLY A 16 -9.55 -0.47 10.90
CA GLY A 16 -9.50 -0.80 12.32
C GLY A 16 -9.05 0.38 13.21
N MET A 17 -8.43 1.41 12.65
CA MET A 17 -7.89 2.55 13.37
C MET A 17 -8.70 3.85 13.15
N PRO A 18 -8.68 4.82 14.04
CA PRO A 18 -8.22 4.78 15.42
C PRO A 18 -9.21 4.06 16.34
N ASN A 19 -10.46 3.91 15.90
CA ASN A 19 -11.56 3.21 16.56
C ASN A 19 -12.54 2.69 15.51
N LYS A 20 -13.53 1.93 15.95
CA LYS A 20 -14.47 1.23 15.06
C LYS A 20 -15.29 2.18 14.21
N ASP A 21 -15.76 3.28 14.76
CA ASP A 21 -16.70 4.18 14.06
C ASP A 21 -15.97 4.96 12.96
N VAL A 22 -14.82 5.56 13.26
CA VAL A 22 -14.00 6.27 12.28
C VAL A 22 -13.48 5.31 11.21
N SER A 23 -13.10 4.09 11.59
CA SER A 23 -12.71 3.06 10.64
C SER A 23 -13.85 2.65 9.72
N LEU A 24 -15.09 2.55 10.23
CA LEU A 24 -16.26 2.21 9.43
C LEU A 24 -16.57 3.29 8.37
N GLU A 25 -16.44 4.56 8.74
CA GLU A 25 -16.64 5.65 7.77
C GLU A 25 -15.56 5.62 6.66
N ARG A 26 -14.32 5.34 7.03
CA ARG A 26 -13.24 5.13 6.06
C ARG A 26 -13.47 3.89 5.20
N GLU A 27 -13.91 2.77 5.79
CA GLU A 27 -14.30 1.56 5.06
C GLU A 27 -15.35 1.87 3.97
N LYS A 28 -16.40 2.61 4.32
CA LYS A 28 -17.43 3.03 3.35
C LYS A 28 -16.85 3.90 2.23
N LYS A 29 -15.96 4.84 2.56
CA LYS A 29 -15.29 5.70 1.58
C LYS A 29 -14.41 4.90 0.61
N ILE A 30 -13.71 3.89 1.11
CA ILE A 30 -12.90 3.00 0.29
C ILE A 30 -13.79 2.16 -0.63
N ILE A 31 -14.89 1.63 -0.12
CA ILE A 31 -15.87 0.87 -0.91
C ILE A 31 -16.45 1.73 -2.03
N ASP A 32 -16.80 2.98 -1.73
CA ASP A 32 -17.29 3.93 -2.72
C ASP A 32 -16.26 4.17 -3.83
N TRP A 33 -14.98 4.34 -3.48
CA TRP A 33 -13.88 4.42 -4.43
C TRP A 33 -13.72 3.13 -5.26
N LEU A 34 -13.75 1.95 -4.64
CA LEU A 34 -13.66 0.66 -5.33
C LEU A 34 -14.79 0.49 -6.33
N ASN A 35 -16.02 0.81 -5.94
CA ASN A 35 -17.20 0.76 -6.82
C ASN A 35 -17.09 1.73 -8.01
N HIS A 36 -16.50 2.91 -7.80
CA HIS A 36 -16.21 3.85 -8.88
C HIS A 36 -15.15 3.31 -9.85
N CYS A 37 -14.11 2.65 -9.34
CA CYS A 37 -13.03 2.10 -10.16
C CYS A 37 -13.50 0.88 -10.98
N THR A 38 -14.29 0.01 -10.38
CA THR A 38 -14.69 -1.30 -10.93
C THR A 38 -15.13 -1.29 -12.39
N PRO A 39 -16.05 -0.42 -12.85
CA PRO A 39 -16.54 -0.45 -14.24
C PRO A 39 -15.47 -0.17 -15.30
N GLN A 40 -14.39 0.48 -14.92
CA GLN A 40 -13.30 0.89 -15.81
C GLN A 40 -11.97 0.20 -15.49
N ALA A 41 -11.94 -0.68 -14.48
CA ALA A 41 -10.71 -1.33 -14.05
C ALA A 41 -10.29 -2.48 -14.96
N GLU A 42 -9.02 -2.49 -15.33
CA GLU A 42 -8.30 -3.67 -15.81
C GLU A 42 -7.75 -4.47 -14.62
N ALA A 43 -7.21 -3.77 -13.64
CA ALA A 43 -6.69 -4.32 -12.40
C ALA A 43 -6.72 -3.28 -11.27
N ILE A 44 -6.78 -3.75 -10.03
CA ILE A 44 -6.66 -2.92 -8.82
C ILE A 44 -5.51 -3.44 -7.97
N TYR A 45 -4.59 -2.56 -7.61
CA TYR A 45 -3.44 -2.84 -6.74
C TYR A 45 -3.65 -2.21 -5.37
N LEU A 46 -3.77 -3.03 -4.34
CA LEU A 46 -3.83 -2.63 -2.93
C LEU A 46 -2.43 -2.80 -2.33
N VAL A 47 -1.70 -1.69 -2.23
CA VAL A 47 -0.24 -1.68 -2.03
C VAL A 47 0.14 -1.61 -0.55
N GLY A 48 -0.45 -2.50 0.27
CA GLY A 48 -0.10 -2.73 1.67
C GLY A 48 -0.76 -1.82 2.70
N ASP A 49 -0.66 -2.22 3.96
CA ASP A 49 -1.25 -1.56 5.12
C ASP A 49 -2.77 -1.31 4.95
N ILE A 50 -3.46 -2.32 4.44
CA ILE A 50 -4.91 -2.31 4.26
C ILE A 50 -5.60 -2.37 5.63
N PHE A 51 -5.08 -3.19 6.52
CA PHE A 51 -5.55 -3.28 7.90
C PHE A 51 -4.49 -2.74 8.87
N ASP A 52 -4.95 -2.11 9.96
CA ASP A 52 -4.05 -1.69 11.06
C ASP A 52 -3.41 -2.87 11.77
N PHE A 53 -4.05 -4.01 11.72
CA PHE A 53 -3.55 -5.31 12.13
C PHE A 53 -4.38 -6.41 11.47
N TRP A 54 -3.70 -7.44 10.97
CA TRP A 54 -4.33 -8.65 10.46
C TRP A 54 -3.54 -9.87 10.88
N PHE A 55 -4.24 -10.87 11.40
CA PHE A 55 -3.68 -12.19 11.70
C PHE A 55 -4.71 -13.27 11.45
N GLU A 56 -4.33 -14.28 10.70
CA GLU A 56 -5.18 -15.44 10.40
C GLU A 56 -4.85 -16.56 11.37
N TYR A 57 -5.73 -16.76 12.37
CA TYR A 57 -5.73 -17.95 13.20
C TYR A 57 -6.28 -19.12 12.40
N GLN A 58 -6.04 -20.35 12.89
CA GLN A 58 -6.49 -21.55 12.18
C GLN A 58 -8.01 -21.58 11.89
N ARG A 59 -8.83 -21.00 12.76
CA ARG A 59 -10.30 -21.01 12.67
C ARG A 59 -10.95 -19.65 12.87
N SER A 60 -10.18 -18.58 12.84
CA SER A 60 -10.73 -17.24 13.03
C SER A 60 -9.84 -16.16 12.42
N VAL A 61 -10.46 -15.07 12.02
CA VAL A 61 -9.83 -13.84 11.57
C VAL A 61 -10.34 -12.66 12.40
N PRO A 62 -9.69 -11.49 12.35
CA PRO A 62 -10.19 -10.29 13.02
C PRO A 62 -11.63 -9.96 12.62
N LYS A 63 -12.47 -9.62 13.60
CA LYS A 63 -13.87 -9.23 13.38
C LYS A 63 -13.95 -7.84 12.72
N GLY A 64 -14.89 -7.68 11.83
CA GLY A 64 -15.16 -6.44 11.13
C GLY A 64 -14.86 -6.55 9.64
N PHE A 65 -14.84 -5.40 8.97
CA PHE A 65 -14.45 -5.26 7.56
C PHE A 65 -15.32 -6.05 6.57
N VAL A 66 -16.49 -6.53 7.00
CA VAL A 66 -17.36 -7.42 6.20
C VAL A 66 -17.78 -6.77 4.90
N ARG A 67 -18.02 -5.45 4.90
CA ARG A 67 -18.40 -4.71 3.70
C ARG A 67 -17.24 -4.64 2.72
N PHE A 68 -16.04 -4.30 3.22
CA PHE A 68 -14.83 -4.22 2.41
C PHE A 68 -14.48 -5.59 1.81
N LEU A 69 -14.47 -6.65 2.63
CA LEU A 69 -14.20 -8.01 2.18
C LEU A 69 -15.22 -8.48 1.14
N GLY A 70 -16.51 -8.22 1.38
CA GLY A 70 -17.57 -8.52 0.42
C GLY A 70 -17.45 -7.73 -0.89
N THR A 71 -16.96 -6.49 -0.83
CA THR A 71 -16.68 -5.69 -2.03
C THR A 71 -15.51 -6.28 -2.82
N LEU A 72 -14.42 -6.70 -2.16
CA LEU A 72 -13.31 -7.38 -2.83
C LEU A 72 -13.79 -8.64 -3.55
N ALA A 73 -14.54 -9.51 -2.85
CA ALA A 73 -15.10 -10.73 -3.44
C ALA A 73 -15.99 -10.42 -4.65
N ASN A 74 -16.89 -9.44 -4.52
CA ASN A 74 -17.76 -9.05 -5.62
C ASN A 74 -17.00 -8.52 -6.86
N ILE A 75 -15.88 -7.83 -6.67
CA ILE A 75 -15.03 -7.32 -7.77
C ILE A 75 -14.31 -8.47 -8.45
N THR A 76 -13.73 -9.39 -7.68
CA THR A 76 -13.01 -10.55 -8.23
C THR A 76 -13.95 -11.53 -8.92
N ASP A 77 -15.18 -11.71 -8.42
CA ASP A 77 -16.24 -12.51 -9.06
C ASP A 77 -16.68 -11.94 -10.43
N GLN A 78 -16.50 -10.63 -10.64
CA GLN A 78 -16.68 -9.99 -11.95
C GLN A 78 -15.48 -10.20 -12.90
N GLY A 79 -14.45 -10.92 -12.47
CA GLY A 79 -13.25 -11.20 -13.26
C GLY A 79 -12.21 -10.06 -13.26
N ILE A 80 -12.33 -9.08 -12.36
CA ILE A 80 -11.35 -7.99 -12.24
C ILE A 80 -10.31 -8.40 -11.21
N PRO A 81 -9.03 -8.55 -11.59
CA PRO A 81 -7.99 -8.97 -10.66
C PRO A 81 -7.70 -7.87 -9.63
N ILE A 82 -7.63 -8.29 -8.36
CA ILE A 82 -7.15 -7.46 -7.26
C ILE A 82 -5.83 -8.05 -6.77
N TYR A 83 -4.76 -7.27 -6.87
CA TYR A 83 -3.44 -7.60 -6.34
C TYR A 83 -3.27 -6.94 -4.98
N LEU A 84 -3.02 -7.74 -3.95
CA LEU A 84 -2.86 -7.26 -2.58
C LEU A 84 -1.44 -7.51 -2.10
N PHE A 85 -0.79 -6.46 -1.63
CA PHE A 85 0.52 -6.53 -0.99
C PHE A 85 0.32 -6.44 0.52
N PRO A 86 0.97 -7.28 1.32
CA PRO A 86 1.07 -7.04 2.75
C PRO A 86 1.98 -5.84 3.01
N GLY A 87 1.58 -4.98 3.94
CA GLY A 87 2.47 -3.97 4.51
C GLY A 87 3.04 -4.42 5.86
N ASN A 88 3.56 -3.47 6.61
CA ASN A 88 4.12 -3.76 7.93
C ASN A 88 3.06 -3.95 9.02
N HIS A 89 1.87 -3.43 8.86
CA HIS A 89 0.75 -3.59 9.78
C HIS A 89 -0.03 -4.88 9.56
N ASP A 90 -0.13 -5.33 8.33
CA ASP A 90 -0.87 -6.52 7.94
C ASP A 90 0.03 -7.62 7.33
N LEU A 91 1.30 -7.66 7.76
CA LEU A 91 2.33 -8.60 7.31
C LEU A 91 1.89 -10.07 7.35
N TRP A 92 0.96 -10.41 8.24
CA TRP A 92 0.47 -11.76 8.46
C TRP A 92 -0.79 -12.13 7.67
N VAL A 93 -1.21 -11.27 6.74
CA VAL A 93 -2.18 -11.67 5.70
C VAL A 93 -1.68 -12.94 5.02
N SER A 94 -2.56 -13.92 4.86
CA SER A 94 -2.20 -15.22 4.31
C SER A 94 -3.20 -15.66 3.23
N ASP A 95 -3.82 -16.79 3.43
CA ASP A 95 -4.66 -17.42 2.41
C ASP A 95 -6.16 -17.13 2.56
N TYR A 96 -6.59 -16.55 3.67
CA TYR A 96 -8.01 -16.23 3.88
C TYR A 96 -8.53 -15.27 2.80
N LEU A 97 -7.85 -14.14 2.58
CA LEU A 97 -8.29 -13.18 1.56
C LEU A 97 -8.19 -13.76 0.14
N VAL A 98 -7.20 -14.62 -0.10
CA VAL A 98 -7.08 -15.33 -1.39
C VAL A 98 -8.27 -16.27 -1.61
N LYS A 99 -8.63 -17.06 -0.61
CA LYS A 99 -9.69 -18.08 -0.72
C LYS A 99 -11.10 -17.48 -0.69
N GLU A 100 -11.32 -16.51 0.20
CA GLU A 100 -12.66 -15.97 0.46
C GLU A 100 -12.99 -14.73 -0.39
N CYS A 101 -11.96 -13.97 -0.81
CA CYS A 101 -12.15 -12.75 -1.59
C CYS A 101 -11.55 -12.82 -3.01
N GLY A 102 -10.92 -13.93 -3.39
CA GLY A 102 -10.38 -14.11 -4.74
C GLY A 102 -9.18 -13.21 -5.08
N VAL A 103 -8.56 -12.53 -4.10
CA VAL A 103 -7.43 -11.62 -4.37
C VAL A 103 -6.15 -12.39 -4.64
N THR A 104 -5.25 -11.80 -5.41
CA THR A 104 -3.89 -12.31 -5.61
C THR A 104 -2.94 -11.66 -4.62
N LEU A 105 -2.36 -12.46 -3.70
CA LEU A 105 -1.43 -11.97 -2.69
C LEU A 105 0.00 -11.94 -3.22
N ILE A 106 0.64 -10.76 -3.20
CA ILE A 106 2.00 -10.53 -3.68
C ILE A 106 2.87 -10.08 -2.51
N ARG A 107 3.87 -10.88 -2.13
CA ARG A 107 4.72 -10.64 -0.94
C ARG A 107 6.04 -9.95 -1.25
N GLU A 108 6.45 -9.99 -2.50
CA GLU A 108 7.70 -9.41 -2.99
C GLU A 108 7.39 -8.23 -3.92
N ALA A 109 8.41 -7.59 -4.44
CA ALA A 109 8.23 -6.59 -5.48
C ALA A 109 7.57 -7.22 -6.71
N HIS A 110 6.61 -6.52 -7.29
CA HIS A 110 5.92 -6.94 -8.49
C HIS A 110 6.31 -6.04 -9.66
N GLU A 111 7.02 -6.64 -10.60
CA GLU A 111 7.35 -5.98 -11.85
C GLU A 111 6.44 -6.51 -12.96
N PHE A 112 5.86 -5.60 -13.72
CA PHE A 112 5.04 -5.94 -14.87
C PHE A 112 5.15 -4.86 -15.94
N MET A 113 4.67 -5.19 -17.13
CA MET A 113 4.66 -4.27 -18.26
C MET A 113 3.24 -4.20 -18.85
N VAL A 114 2.78 -2.98 -19.08
CA VAL A 114 1.50 -2.69 -19.74
C VAL A 114 1.65 -1.46 -20.62
N GLU A 115 1.10 -1.52 -21.84
CA GLU A 115 1.21 -0.46 -22.85
C GLU A 115 2.66 0.05 -23.03
N GLY A 116 3.64 -0.87 -23.01
CA GLY A 116 5.06 -0.56 -23.17
C GLY A 116 5.72 0.14 -21.98
N LYS A 117 4.99 0.37 -20.89
CA LYS A 117 5.49 0.95 -19.64
C LYS A 117 5.76 -0.14 -18.60
N ARG A 118 6.91 -0.06 -17.96
CA ARG A 118 7.33 -0.99 -16.91
C ARG A 118 7.09 -0.39 -15.54
N PHE A 119 6.41 -1.16 -14.70
CA PHE A 119 6.06 -0.81 -13.32
C PHE A 119 6.86 -1.65 -12.34
N TYR A 120 7.27 -1.04 -11.24
CA TYR A 120 7.78 -1.66 -10.04
C TYR A 120 6.88 -1.28 -8.88
N VAL A 121 6.17 -2.25 -8.31
CA VAL A 121 5.21 -2.02 -7.22
C VAL A 121 5.64 -2.80 -5.98
N HIS A 122 5.71 -2.13 -4.85
CA HIS A 122 6.00 -2.73 -3.54
C HIS A 122 5.40 -1.84 -2.44
N HIS A 123 5.11 -2.36 -1.26
CA HIS A 123 4.62 -1.50 -0.17
C HIS A 123 5.64 -0.43 0.22
N GLY A 124 6.91 -0.75 0.24
CA GLY A 124 8.00 0.19 0.53
C GLY A 124 8.74 -0.10 1.84
N ASP A 125 8.15 -0.86 2.72
CA ASP A 125 8.71 -1.20 4.02
C ASP A 125 9.98 -2.07 3.90
N GLY A 126 11.02 -1.66 4.60
CA GLY A 126 12.32 -2.35 4.59
C GLY A 126 13.18 -2.10 3.36
N LEU A 127 12.76 -1.27 2.39
CA LEU A 127 13.57 -0.86 1.25
C LEU A 127 14.47 0.34 1.59
N GLY A 128 15.53 0.50 0.79
CA GLY A 128 16.48 1.61 0.93
C GLY A 128 17.41 1.50 2.14
N PRO A 129 18.27 2.48 2.35
CA PRO A 129 19.20 2.53 3.47
C PRO A 129 18.49 2.94 4.77
N GLY A 130 19.03 2.50 5.91
CA GLY A 130 18.48 2.83 7.23
C GLY A 130 17.52 1.78 7.79
N ASP A 131 16.80 2.14 8.83
CA ASP A 131 15.79 1.33 9.53
C ASP A 131 16.23 -0.10 9.88
N PHE A 132 17.50 -0.29 10.26
CA PHE A 132 18.05 -1.61 10.60
C PHE A 132 17.22 -2.32 11.66
N SER A 133 16.77 -1.60 12.69
CA SER A 133 15.93 -2.15 13.74
C SER A 133 14.61 -2.68 13.19
N TYR A 134 13.99 -1.94 12.27
CA TYR A 134 12.77 -2.37 11.62
C TYR A 134 13.00 -3.59 10.70
N LYS A 135 14.09 -3.60 9.92
CA LYS A 135 14.45 -4.74 9.06
C LYS A 135 14.65 -6.04 9.86
N ILE A 136 15.30 -5.94 11.02
CA ILE A 136 15.45 -7.07 11.94
C ILE A 136 14.08 -7.51 12.46
N LEU A 137 13.26 -6.56 12.92
CA LEU A 137 11.92 -6.84 13.44
C LEU A 137 11.03 -7.48 12.36
N LYS A 138 11.04 -6.95 11.14
CA LYS A 138 10.33 -7.53 9.99
C LYS A 138 10.77 -8.97 9.75
N LYS A 139 12.08 -9.25 9.77
CA LYS A 139 12.63 -10.60 9.61
C LYS A 139 12.15 -11.56 10.71
N ILE A 140 12.10 -11.09 11.96
CA ILE A 140 11.59 -11.88 13.09
C ILE A 140 10.10 -12.18 12.91
N PHE A 141 9.28 -11.17 12.63
CA PHE A 141 7.83 -11.35 12.46
C PHE A 141 7.47 -12.14 11.18
N SER A 142 8.30 -12.07 10.14
CA SER A 142 8.12 -12.87 8.93
C SER A 142 8.50 -14.34 9.13
N ALA A 143 9.19 -14.67 10.23
CA ALA A 143 9.61 -16.05 10.48
C ALA A 143 8.38 -16.96 10.76
N ARG A 144 8.39 -18.15 10.15
CA ARG A 144 7.33 -19.16 10.36
C ARG A 144 7.15 -19.52 11.84
N SER A 145 8.24 -19.56 12.59
CA SER A 145 8.23 -19.81 14.05
C SER A 145 7.52 -18.72 14.83
N ALA A 146 7.73 -17.44 14.51
CA ALA A 146 7.04 -16.34 15.17
C ALA A 146 5.53 -16.40 14.92
N ARG A 147 5.12 -16.65 13.68
CA ARG A 147 3.72 -16.86 13.30
C ARG A 147 3.11 -18.08 14.01
N PHE A 148 3.85 -19.20 14.06
CA PHE A 148 3.43 -20.40 14.77
C PHE A 148 3.23 -20.13 16.27
N LEU A 149 4.14 -19.42 16.93
CA LEU A 149 4.00 -19.06 18.34
C LEU A 149 2.83 -18.10 18.58
N PHE A 150 2.64 -17.10 17.70
CA PHE A 150 1.55 -16.14 17.84
C PHE A 150 0.17 -16.78 17.71
N GLN A 151 -0.02 -17.81 16.89
CA GLN A 151 -1.30 -18.49 16.73
C GLN A 151 -1.80 -19.19 17.99
N TRP A 152 -0.90 -19.47 18.98
CA TRP A 152 -1.26 -20.04 20.27
C TRP A 152 -1.67 -18.99 21.32
N ILE A 153 -1.47 -17.72 21.02
CA ILE A 153 -1.98 -16.62 21.84
C ILE A 153 -3.49 -16.51 21.60
N HIS A 154 -4.27 -16.47 22.69
CA HIS A 154 -5.71 -16.30 22.56
C HIS A 154 -6.04 -15.07 21.69
N PRO A 155 -6.94 -15.17 20.68
CA PRO A 155 -7.18 -14.10 19.71
C PRO A 155 -7.43 -12.72 20.33
N ASN A 156 -8.22 -12.66 21.41
CA ASN A 156 -8.49 -11.38 22.09
C ASN A 156 -7.23 -10.74 22.69
N LEU A 157 -6.30 -11.55 23.21
CA LEU A 157 -5.03 -11.05 23.75
C LEU A 157 -4.07 -10.67 22.64
N GLY A 158 -3.96 -11.48 21.60
CA GLY A 158 -3.10 -11.22 20.45
C GLY A 158 -3.49 -9.92 19.74
N ILE A 159 -4.78 -9.74 19.44
CA ILE A 159 -5.31 -8.53 18.82
C ILE A 159 -5.11 -7.30 19.71
N ALA A 160 -5.41 -7.41 21.02
CA ALA A 160 -5.20 -6.29 21.96
C ALA A 160 -3.72 -5.89 22.06
N LEU A 161 -2.80 -6.87 22.11
CA LEU A 161 -1.36 -6.64 22.12
C LEU A 161 -0.90 -5.94 20.83
N ALA A 162 -1.35 -6.42 19.69
CA ALA A 162 -1.00 -5.85 18.39
C ALA A 162 -1.47 -4.39 18.27
N HIS A 163 -2.71 -4.09 18.64
CA HIS A 163 -3.21 -2.70 18.66
C HIS A 163 -2.41 -1.80 19.62
N LYS A 164 -2.00 -2.32 20.79
CA LYS A 164 -1.15 -1.57 21.72
C LYS A 164 0.23 -1.28 21.13
N LEU A 165 0.83 -2.25 20.45
CA LEU A 165 2.14 -2.10 19.80
C LEU A 165 2.05 -1.14 18.60
N SER A 166 1.02 -1.25 17.76
CA SER A 166 0.75 -0.34 16.65
C SER A 166 0.60 1.10 17.15
N LYS A 167 -0.23 1.32 18.18
CA LYS A 167 -0.39 2.64 18.79
C LYS A 167 0.92 3.20 19.35
N LYS A 168 1.72 2.36 20.04
CA LYS A 168 3.02 2.77 20.59
C LYS A 168 4.02 3.13 19.48
N SER A 169 4.05 2.37 18.39
CA SER A 169 4.91 2.64 17.23
C SER A 169 4.58 4.02 16.64
N ARG A 170 3.30 4.34 16.45
CA ARG A 170 2.88 5.66 15.91
C ARG A 170 3.19 6.81 16.85
N LEU A 171 3.01 6.65 18.16
CA LEU A 171 3.37 7.68 19.14
C LEU A 171 4.88 7.92 19.18
N ALA A 172 5.69 6.91 18.84
CA ALA A 172 7.13 7.02 18.72
C ALA A 172 7.59 7.63 17.38
N GLN A 173 6.72 7.65 16.36
CA GLN A 173 7.01 8.34 15.11
C GLN A 173 7.00 9.86 15.36
N ASN A 174 8.14 10.48 15.06
CA ASN A 174 8.29 11.92 15.22
C ASN A 174 7.54 12.63 14.10
N PRO A 175 6.56 13.52 14.38
CA PRO A 175 5.83 14.27 13.34
C PRO A 175 6.74 15.05 12.39
N LYS A 176 7.98 15.38 12.82
CA LYS A 176 8.99 16.01 11.98
C LYS A 176 9.60 15.07 10.92
N LYS A 177 9.41 13.73 11.05
CA LYS A 177 9.85 12.76 10.04
C LYS A 177 8.85 12.57 8.91
N ASP A 178 7.61 13.06 9.08
CA ASP A 178 6.54 12.93 8.09
C ASP A 178 6.54 14.06 7.05
N HIS A 179 7.69 14.72 6.88
CA HIS A 179 7.90 15.70 5.84
C HIS A 179 8.91 15.20 4.81
N TYR A 180 8.64 15.53 3.56
CA TYR A 180 9.60 15.29 2.49
C TYR A 180 10.84 16.18 2.67
N LEU A 181 11.98 15.54 2.90
CA LEU A 181 13.26 16.21 3.16
C LEU A 181 14.18 16.26 1.93
N GLY A 182 13.64 15.98 0.74
CA GLY A 182 14.38 15.87 -0.52
C GLY A 182 14.87 14.45 -0.82
N ASN A 183 15.14 14.20 -2.12
CA ASN A 183 15.48 12.87 -2.62
C ASN A 183 16.66 12.20 -1.92
N GLN A 184 17.65 12.98 -1.50
CA GLN A 184 18.86 12.48 -0.83
C GLN A 184 18.61 11.97 0.60
N LYS A 185 17.50 12.38 1.23
CA LYS A 185 17.13 11.98 2.60
C LYS A 185 15.93 11.04 2.61
N GLU A 186 15.20 10.93 1.51
CA GLU A 186 14.07 10.02 1.36
C GLU A 186 14.58 8.62 0.98
N HIS A 187 14.46 7.66 1.89
CA HIS A 187 15.06 6.33 1.73
C HIS A 187 14.50 5.54 0.54
N LEU A 188 13.21 5.74 0.18
CA LEU A 188 12.64 5.11 -1.01
C LEU A 188 13.14 5.76 -2.29
N ALA A 189 13.36 7.08 -2.32
CA ALA A 189 14.00 7.74 -3.46
C ALA A 189 15.45 7.26 -3.65
N GLN A 190 16.19 7.07 -2.54
CA GLN A 190 17.53 6.49 -2.58
C GLN A 190 17.49 5.05 -3.11
N PHE A 191 16.52 4.24 -2.66
CA PHE A 191 16.31 2.89 -3.18
C PHE A 191 16.08 2.92 -4.70
N VAL A 192 15.16 3.75 -5.20
CA VAL A 192 14.87 3.89 -6.63
C VAL A 192 16.14 4.23 -7.42
N THR A 193 16.91 5.22 -6.95
CA THR A 193 18.15 5.64 -7.60
C THR A 193 19.17 4.49 -7.66
N GLN A 194 19.35 3.75 -6.57
CA GLN A 194 20.25 2.59 -6.51
C GLN A 194 19.77 1.44 -7.40
N HIS A 195 18.47 1.17 -7.39
CA HIS A 195 17.87 0.12 -8.22
C HIS A 195 18.03 0.43 -9.71
N LEU A 196 17.72 1.66 -10.14
CA LEU A 196 17.93 2.11 -11.52
C LEU A 196 19.39 1.99 -11.98
N ALA A 197 20.34 2.24 -11.08
CA ALA A 197 21.76 2.06 -11.38
C ALA A 197 22.18 0.58 -11.52
N SER A 198 21.49 -0.32 -10.83
CA SER A 198 21.81 -1.76 -10.83
C SER A 198 21.15 -2.54 -11.96
N VAL A 199 20.04 -2.06 -12.53
CA VAL A 199 19.32 -2.77 -13.61
C VAL A 199 20.05 -2.64 -14.95
N SER A 200 20.39 -3.78 -15.53
CA SER A 200 21.05 -3.90 -16.84
C SER A 200 20.38 -5.03 -17.65
N PRO A 201 20.15 -4.88 -18.96
CA PRO A 201 20.40 -3.69 -19.76
C PRO A 201 19.39 -2.56 -19.50
N PRO A 202 19.68 -1.31 -19.95
CA PRO A 202 18.85 -0.13 -19.67
C PRO A 202 17.36 -0.27 -20.02
N GLY A 203 17.01 -1.03 -21.07
CA GLY A 203 15.63 -1.27 -21.50
C GLY A 203 14.79 -2.09 -20.52
N HIS A 204 15.36 -2.62 -19.43
CA HIS A 204 14.66 -3.33 -18.37
C HIS A 204 14.35 -2.44 -17.16
N LYS A 205 14.77 -1.17 -17.17
CA LYS A 205 14.51 -0.24 -16.08
C LYS A 205 13.01 0.08 -15.98
N PRO A 206 12.42 0.07 -14.76
CA PRO A 206 11.06 0.52 -14.56
C PRO A 206 10.87 2.00 -14.94
N ASP A 207 9.77 2.32 -15.62
CA ASP A 207 9.33 3.70 -15.87
C ASP A 207 8.68 4.29 -14.61
N PHE A 208 7.96 3.45 -13.85
CA PHE A 208 7.22 3.86 -12.67
C PHE A 208 7.54 2.98 -11.47
N TYR A 209 7.83 3.64 -10.33
CA TYR A 209 7.94 3.03 -9.02
C TYR A 209 6.77 3.49 -8.16
N ILE A 210 5.97 2.55 -7.66
CA ILE A 210 4.78 2.83 -6.86
C ILE A 210 4.93 2.22 -5.48
N PHE A 211 4.87 3.08 -4.46
CA PHE A 211 5.00 2.69 -3.05
C PHE A 211 3.90 3.29 -2.17
N GLY A 212 3.65 2.67 -1.03
CA GLY A 212 2.94 3.20 0.14
C GLY A 212 3.90 3.55 1.28
N HIS A 213 3.55 3.13 2.51
CA HIS A 213 4.37 3.08 3.73
C HIS A 213 4.78 4.43 4.33
N ARG A 214 5.10 5.43 3.52
CA ARG A 214 5.60 6.72 4.01
C ARG A 214 4.49 7.67 4.43
N HIS A 215 3.24 7.37 4.11
CA HIS A 215 2.09 8.25 4.32
C HIS A 215 2.25 9.65 3.70
N LEU A 216 3.24 9.81 2.85
CA LEU A 216 3.50 11.04 2.11
C LEU A 216 2.91 10.94 0.71
N VAL A 217 2.34 12.02 0.23
CA VAL A 217 1.93 12.14 -1.18
C VAL A 217 3.12 12.65 -1.96
N LEU A 218 3.81 11.76 -2.67
CA LEU A 218 4.99 12.12 -3.46
C LEU A 218 4.82 11.72 -4.92
N ASP A 219 5.33 12.58 -5.78
CA ASP A 219 5.38 12.41 -7.23
C ASP A 219 6.67 13.04 -7.73
N VAL A 220 7.71 12.23 -7.86
CA VAL A 220 9.09 12.69 -8.05
C VAL A 220 9.68 12.08 -9.29
N GLN A 221 10.24 12.89 -10.18
CA GLN A 221 11.08 12.41 -11.28
C GLN A 221 12.48 12.08 -10.75
N LEU A 222 12.91 10.85 -10.94
CA LEU A 222 14.23 10.35 -10.56
C LEU A 222 14.91 9.74 -11.80
N ASP A 223 15.86 10.46 -12.38
CA ASP A 223 16.49 10.08 -13.64
C ASP A 223 15.43 9.74 -14.72
N THR A 224 15.42 8.53 -15.23
CA THR A 224 14.49 8.07 -16.27
C THR A 224 13.15 7.58 -15.74
N ALA A 225 12.99 7.43 -14.41
CA ALA A 225 11.82 6.86 -13.79
C ALA A 225 11.06 7.88 -12.94
N ARG A 226 9.75 7.62 -12.78
CA ARG A 226 8.88 8.41 -11.91
C ARG A 226 8.56 7.61 -10.65
N TYR A 227 8.86 8.18 -9.49
CA TYR A 227 8.59 7.63 -8.18
C TYR A 227 7.33 8.25 -7.58
N LEU A 228 6.35 7.41 -7.26
CA LEU A 228 5.13 7.80 -6.57
C LEU A 228 5.08 7.16 -5.18
N ASN A 229 4.71 7.95 -4.17
CA ASN A 229 4.22 7.43 -2.91
C ASN A 229 2.74 7.83 -2.77
N LEU A 230 1.89 6.83 -2.53
CA LEU A 230 0.44 6.95 -2.65
C LEU A 230 -0.23 7.74 -1.51
N GLY A 231 0.54 8.11 -0.48
CA GLY A 231 -0.05 8.74 0.71
C GLY A 231 -0.77 7.74 1.60
N GLU A 232 -1.90 8.16 2.21
CA GLU A 232 -2.66 7.35 3.14
C GLU A 232 -4.16 7.73 3.14
N TRP A 233 -5.02 6.90 3.76
CA TRP A 233 -6.47 7.10 3.78
C TRP A 233 -7.02 7.48 5.16
N LEU A 234 -6.18 7.70 6.17
CA LEU A 234 -6.59 8.17 7.49
C LEU A 234 -7.13 9.60 7.43
N TYR A 235 -6.41 10.47 6.72
CA TYR A 235 -6.74 11.89 6.57
C TYR A 235 -6.80 12.32 5.09
N GLY A 236 -6.13 11.55 4.22
CA GLY A 236 -6.07 11.77 2.78
C GLY A 236 -7.17 11.04 2.01
N SER A 237 -6.84 10.28 1.05
CA SER A 237 -7.60 9.40 0.16
C SER A 237 -7.02 9.46 -1.24
N GLN A 238 -5.70 9.42 -1.30
CA GLN A 238 -5.00 9.48 -2.57
C GLN A 238 -4.96 8.09 -3.19
N TYR A 239 -4.97 8.08 -4.51
CA TYR A 239 -4.80 6.89 -5.32
C TYR A 239 -4.11 7.26 -6.63
N ALA A 240 -3.43 6.30 -7.23
CA ALA A 240 -2.89 6.49 -8.57
C ALA A 240 -3.74 5.72 -9.59
N VAL A 241 -3.78 6.24 -10.82
CA VAL A 241 -4.46 5.61 -11.96
C VAL A 241 -3.59 5.71 -13.19
N PHE A 242 -3.43 4.58 -13.88
CA PHE A 242 -2.82 4.50 -15.20
C PHE A 242 -3.89 4.21 -16.24
N ASP A 243 -3.99 5.06 -17.25
CA ASP A 243 -5.03 5.02 -18.27
C ASP A 243 -4.57 4.40 -19.62
N GLY A 244 -3.39 3.79 -19.63
CA GLY A 244 -2.72 3.27 -20.82
C GLY A 244 -1.65 4.21 -21.38
N GLU A 245 -1.73 5.50 -21.10
CA GLU A 245 -0.78 6.52 -21.58
C GLU A 245 -0.05 7.22 -20.43
N SER A 246 -0.79 7.65 -19.42
CA SER A 246 -0.31 8.47 -18.32
C SER A 246 -0.63 7.87 -16.95
N LEU A 247 0.27 8.05 -15.99
CA LEU A 247 0.06 7.74 -14.58
C LEU A 247 -0.27 9.03 -13.84
N GLN A 248 -1.43 9.08 -13.19
CA GLN A 248 -1.92 10.25 -12.47
C GLN A 248 -2.10 9.92 -10.98
N LEU A 249 -1.74 10.84 -10.11
CA LEU A 249 -1.98 10.75 -8.67
C LEU A 249 -3.16 11.67 -8.33
N LEU A 250 -4.27 11.09 -7.91
CA LEU A 250 -5.55 11.77 -7.71
C LEU A 250 -6.02 11.67 -6.26
N GLN A 251 -6.96 12.52 -5.89
CA GLN A 251 -7.63 12.49 -4.58
C GLN A 251 -9.12 12.16 -4.73
N TRP A 252 -9.57 11.19 -3.94
CA TRP A 252 -10.98 10.80 -3.86
C TRP A 252 -11.73 11.67 -2.82
N PRO A 253 -12.99 12.09 -3.03
CA PRO A 253 -13.82 11.84 -4.24
C PRO A 253 -13.66 12.90 -5.33
N SER A 254 -12.86 13.96 -5.13
CA SER A 254 -12.77 15.10 -6.06
C SER A 254 -12.19 14.73 -7.42
N GLN A 255 -11.43 13.61 -7.51
CA GLN A 255 -10.68 13.18 -8.68
C GLN A 255 -9.73 14.26 -9.26
N GLN A 256 -9.39 15.24 -8.45
CA GLN A 256 -8.41 16.25 -8.79
C GLN A 256 -6.99 15.72 -8.52
N PRO A 257 -5.97 16.27 -9.22
CA PRO A 257 -4.59 15.93 -8.92
C PRO A 257 -4.28 16.12 -7.43
N ALA A 258 -3.69 15.11 -6.82
CA ALA A 258 -3.30 15.16 -5.42
C ALA A 258 -2.16 16.17 -5.23
N LYS A 259 -2.23 16.98 -4.19
CA LYS A 259 -1.16 17.93 -3.87
C LYS A 259 0.05 17.17 -3.34
N SER A 260 1.08 17.04 -4.17
CA SER A 260 2.31 16.39 -3.80
C SER A 260 3.18 17.28 -2.91
N GLN A 261 3.74 16.69 -1.84
CA GLN A 261 4.56 17.43 -0.86
C GLN A 261 5.92 17.83 -1.41
N ASN A 262 6.44 17.17 -2.44
CA ASN A 262 7.68 17.59 -3.10
C ASN A 262 7.56 18.90 -3.88
N GLN A 263 6.35 19.29 -4.28
CA GLN A 263 6.11 20.57 -4.97
C GLN A 263 6.03 21.77 -4.01
N GLN A 264 5.76 21.54 -2.73
CA GLN A 264 5.66 22.60 -1.72
C GLN A 264 7.03 23.15 -1.29
N SER A 265 8.10 22.37 -1.41
CA SER A 265 9.45 22.80 -1.03
C SER A 265 10.10 23.78 -2.00
N THR A 266 9.53 23.98 -3.19
CA THR A 266 10.07 24.87 -4.23
C THR A 266 9.54 26.31 -4.12
N ILE A 267 8.49 26.55 -3.32
CA ILE A 267 7.84 27.88 -3.18
C ILE A 267 8.41 28.67 -1.99
N ASN A 268 9.16 28.04 -1.08
CA ASN A 268 9.72 28.66 0.12
C ASN A 268 11.25 28.78 0.08
N ARG A 269 11.83 29.09 -1.07
CA ARG A 269 13.25 29.47 -1.24
C ARG A 269 13.35 30.87 -1.83
#